data_6b4afd0d126bcedcdcfc1f075e52d5e2
#
_entry.id   6b4afd0d126bcedcdcfc1f075e52d5e2
#
_cell.length_a   1.000
_cell.length_b   1.000
_cell.length_c   1.000
_cell.angle_alpha   90.00
_cell.angle_beta   90.00
_cell.angle_gamma   90.00
#
_symmetry.space_group_name_H-M   'P 1'
#
loop_
_entity.id
_entity.type
_entity.pdbx_description
1 polymer ?
#
loop_
_entity_poly.entity_id
_entity_poly.type
_entity_poly.pdbx_seq_one_letter_code
_entity_poly.pdbx_strand_id
1 'polypeptide(L)'
;MTSRTILIVDDDEDLRATLVEQLSLYDEFDVLEEATASKGVNAARGGMVDLLIMDVGLPDMDGREAVKILRKGGYKAPIIMLTGHDTDSDTILGLEAGANDYVTKPFRFAVLLARIRAQLRQHEQSEDATFTVGPYTFKPSQKLLIDPRGGKVRLTEKEASIIKYLYRADQKVVTRDVLLEEVWGYNSGVTTHTLETHVYRLRQKIERDPSNAEILVTESGGYKLVP
;
A
#
# COMPACT_ATOMS: atom_id res chain seq x y z
N MET A 1 -0.68 10.45 -9.81
CA MET A 1 -0.24 9.78 -8.56
C MET A 1 -1.36 8.88 -8.14
N THR A 2 -1.11 7.61 -7.89
CA THR A 2 -2.10 6.73 -7.25
C THR A 2 -2.26 7.22 -5.82
N SER A 3 -3.45 7.75 -5.47
CA SER A 3 -3.75 8.15 -4.10
C SER A 3 -3.73 6.94 -3.18
N ARG A 4 -3.35 7.15 -1.93
CA ARG A 4 -3.36 6.13 -0.87
C ARG A 4 -4.62 6.29 -0.03
N THR A 5 -5.38 5.23 0.13
CA THR A 5 -6.60 5.26 0.93
C THR A 5 -6.27 5.11 2.41
N ILE A 6 -6.55 6.17 3.17
CA ILE A 6 -6.42 6.19 4.62
C ILE A 6 -7.81 6.04 5.23
N LEU A 7 -8.02 5.02 6.05
CA LEU A 7 -9.25 4.86 6.83
C LEU A 7 -9.04 5.35 8.25
N ILE A 8 -9.88 6.28 8.71
CA ILE A 8 -9.89 6.81 10.07
C ILE A 8 -11.09 6.25 10.82
N VAL A 9 -10.85 5.67 11.99
CA VAL A 9 -11.90 5.13 12.88
C VAL A 9 -11.72 5.75 14.26
N ASP A 10 -12.60 6.67 14.61
CA ASP A 10 -12.60 7.42 15.88
C ASP A 10 -14.03 7.84 16.17
N ASP A 11 -14.51 7.86 17.41
CA ASP A 11 -15.87 8.28 17.76
C ASP A 11 -15.98 9.81 17.92
N ASP A 12 -14.86 10.50 18.11
CA ASP A 12 -14.79 11.96 18.16
C ASP A 12 -14.98 12.57 16.76
N GLU A 13 -16.16 13.12 16.50
CA GLU A 13 -16.54 13.73 15.22
C GLU A 13 -15.65 14.92 14.83
N ASP A 14 -15.31 15.78 15.81
CA ASP A 14 -14.49 16.96 15.57
C ASP A 14 -13.05 16.59 15.18
N LEU A 15 -12.51 15.57 15.85
CA LEU A 15 -11.20 15.04 15.52
C LEU A 15 -11.18 14.37 14.14
N ARG A 16 -12.21 13.54 13.83
CA ARG A 16 -12.31 12.92 12.49
C ARG A 16 -12.39 13.99 11.40
N ALA A 17 -13.30 14.95 11.53
CA ALA A 17 -13.46 16.02 10.54
C ALA A 17 -12.16 16.81 10.33
N THR A 18 -11.44 17.14 11.42
CA THR A 18 -10.16 17.82 11.36
C THR A 18 -9.11 16.98 10.63
N LEU A 19 -9.03 15.68 10.90
CA LEU A 19 -8.07 14.79 10.24
C LEU A 19 -8.37 14.60 8.76
N VAL A 20 -9.66 14.46 8.41
CA VAL A 20 -10.10 14.37 7.00
C VAL A 20 -9.73 15.65 6.26
N GLU A 21 -10.05 16.82 6.81
CA GLU A 21 -9.71 18.11 6.20
C GLU A 21 -8.21 18.24 5.97
N GLN A 22 -7.40 17.98 6.99
CA GLN A 22 -5.95 18.14 6.93
C GLN A 22 -5.28 17.13 5.99
N LEU A 23 -5.71 15.88 5.96
CA LEU A 23 -5.16 14.87 5.05
C LEU A 23 -5.57 15.12 3.61
N SER A 24 -6.79 15.60 3.36
CA SER A 24 -7.29 15.94 2.02
C SER A 24 -6.58 17.14 1.36
N LEU A 25 -5.77 17.89 2.12
CA LEU A 25 -4.87 18.90 1.54
C LEU A 25 -3.68 18.29 0.76
N TYR A 26 -3.48 16.98 0.87
CA TYR A 26 -2.40 16.28 0.19
C TYR A 26 -2.98 15.37 -0.89
N ASP A 27 -2.65 15.65 -2.16
CA ASP A 27 -3.12 14.88 -3.34
C ASP A 27 -2.72 13.39 -3.31
N GLU A 28 -1.82 13.02 -2.39
CA GLU A 28 -1.37 11.64 -2.21
C GLU A 28 -2.35 10.78 -1.39
N PHE A 29 -3.40 11.36 -0.77
CA PHE A 29 -4.33 10.65 0.11
C PHE A 29 -5.78 10.77 -0.33
N ASP A 30 -6.49 9.63 -0.30
CA ASP A 30 -7.94 9.55 -0.23
C ASP A 30 -8.33 9.13 1.19
N VAL A 31 -9.32 9.79 1.77
CA VAL A 31 -9.66 9.57 3.17
C VAL A 31 -11.07 9.01 3.30
N LEU A 32 -11.18 7.90 4.03
CA LEU A 32 -12.43 7.29 4.48
C LEU A 32 -12.52 7.47 5.99
N GLU A 33 -13.73 7.62 6.52
CA GLU A 33 -13.95 7.74 7.95
C GLU A 33 -15.10 6.86 8.45
N GLU A 34 -14.97 6.37 9.67
CA GLU A 34 -16.00 5.62 10.39
C GLU A 34 -16.00 5.97 11.88
N ALA A 35 -17.16 5.95 12.50
CA ALA A 35 -17.32 6.34 13.92
C ALA A 35 -17.31 5.15 14.90
N THR A 36 -17.25 3.92 14.41
CA THR A 36 -17.33 2.71 15.24
C THR A 36 -16.36 1.64 14.77
N ALA A 37 -15.88 0.80 15.69
CA ALA A 37 -14.98 -0.29 15.37
C ALA A 37 -15.58 -1.28 14.36
N SER A 38 -16.85 -1.65 14.54
CA SER A 38 -17.54 -2.60 13.67
C SER A 38 -17.63 -2.11 12.22
N LYS A 39 -17.94 -0.82 12.00
CA LYS A 39 -17.95 -0.22 10.68
C LYS A 39 -16.55 -0.12 10.10
N GLY A 40 -15.57 0.30 10.91
CA GLY A 40 -14.16 0.37 10.52
C GLY A 40 -13.61 -0.99 10.08
N VAL A 41 -13.90 -2.06 10.83
CA VAL A 41 -13.51 -3.43 10.46
C VAL A 41 -14.14 -3.86 9.13
N ASN A 42 -15.41 -3.53 8.90
CA ASN A 42 -16.09 -3.86 7.65
C ASN A 42 -15.52 -3.06 6.46
N ALA A 43 -15.29 -1.75 6.63
CA ALA A 43 -14.68 -0.90 5.62
C ALA A 43 -13.26 -1.40 5.26
N ALA A 44 -12.43 -1.72 6.26
CA ALA A 44 -11.08 -2.24 6.05
C ALA A 44 -11.06 -3.60 5.32
N ARG A 45 -12.08 -4.44 5.49
CA ARG A 45 -12.21 -5.74 4.80
C ARG A 45 -12.78 -5.62 3.40
N GLY A 46 -13.66 -4.65 3.18
CA GLY A 46 -14.41 -4.51 1.92
C GLY A 46 -13.70 -3.68 0.87
N GLY A 47 -12.71 -2.87 1.23
CA GLY A 47 -12.03 -1.93 0.35
C GLY A 47 -10.51 -2.08 0.33
N MET A 48 -9.88 -1.42 -0.64
CA MET A 48 -8.43 -1.26 -0.67
C MET A 48 -8.05 -0.10 0.26
N VAL A 49 -7.77 -0.41 1.54
CA VAL A 49 -7.27 0.53 2.54
C VAL A 49 -5.76 0.33 2.66
N ASP A 50 -4.99 1.37 2.37
CA ASP A 50 -3.53 1.33 2.41
C ASP A 50 -2.97 1.54 3.83
N LEU A 51 -3.73 2.27 4.68
CA LEU A 51 -3.39 2.45 6.10
C LEU A 51 -4.67 2.70 6.92
N LEU A 52 -4.74 2.08 8.09
CA LEU A 52 -5.81 2.26 9.06
C LEU A 52 -5.32 3.07 10.25
N ILE A 53 -6.06 4.11 10.62
CA ILE A 53 -5.93 4.83 11.89
C ILE A 53 -7.13 4.40 12.76
N MET A 54 -6.86 3.83 13.94
CA MET A 54 -7.88 3.24 14.81
C MET A 54 -7.78 3.81 16.21
N ASP A 55 -8.83 4.44 16.69
CA ASP A 55 -8.90 4.81 18.10
C ASP A 55 -9.06 3.59 18.99
N VAL A 56 -8.51 3.66 20.21
CA VAL A 56 -8.65 2.61 21.23
C VAL A 56 -10.02 2.65 21.88
N GLY A 57 -10.52 3.85 22.18
CA GLY A 57 -11.69 4.08 23.02
C GLY A 57 -13.01 4.14 22.26
N LEU A 58 -13.28 3.21 21.34
CA LEU A 58 -14.50 3.22 20.54
C LEU A 58 -15.73 2.72 21.30
N PRO A 59 -16.95 3.21 20.98
CA PRO A 59 -18.14 2.98 21.80
C PRO A 59 -18.69 1.55 21.72
N ASP A 60 -18.41 0.81 20.66
CA ASP A 60 -18.97 -0.52 20.41
C ASP A 60 -17.97 -1.65 20.68
N MET A 61 -16.66 -1.36 20.62
CA MET A 61 -15.61 -2.35 20.83
C MET A 61 -14.28 -1.64 21.10
N ASP A 62 -13.44 -2.19 21.97
CA ASP A 62 -12.06 -1.72 22.13
C ASP A 62 -11.30 -1.83 20.78
N GLY A 63 -10.67 -0.72 20.34
CA GLY A 63 -9.93 -0.69 19.07
C GLY A 63 -8.84 -1.76 18.97
N ARG A 64 -8.25 -2.19 20.08
CA ARG A 64 -7.26 -3.29 20.14
C ARG A 64 -7.88 -4.63 19.76
N GLU A 65 -9.13 -4.88 20.18
CA GLU A 65 -9.88 -6.07 19.77
C GLU A 65 -10.23 -6.03 18.28
N ALA A 66 -10.62 -4.85 17.77
CA ALA A 66 -10.86 -4.67 16.34
C ALA A 66 -9.59 -4.97 15.53
N VAL A 67 -8.41 -4.52 15.98
CA VAL A 67 -7.12 -4.83 15.35
C VAL A 67 -6.85 -6.34 15.36
N LYS A 68 -7.06 -7.04 16.48
CA LYS A 68 -6.90 -8.50 16.54
C LYS A 68 -7.83 -9.23 15.56
N ILE A 69 -9.08 -8.78 15.43
CA ILE A 69 -10.06 -9.33 14.48
C ILE A 69 -9.57 -9.12 13.03
N LEU A 70 -9.06 -7.94 12.70
CA LEU A 70 -8.51 -7.65 11.39
C LEU A 70 -7.30 -8.53 11.07
N ARG A 71 -6.32 -8.63 11.99
CA ARG A 71 -5.12 -9.44 11.81
C ARG A 71 -5.42 -10.93 11.69
N LYS A 72 -6.32 -11.47 12.50
CA LYS A 72 -6.82 -12.86 12.36
C LYS A 72 -7.52 -13.08 11.01
N GLY A 73 -8.20 -12.06 10.49
CA GLY A 73 -8.83 -12.08 9.16
C GLY A 73 -7.86 -11.91 7.98
N GLY A 74 -6.55 -11.79 8.24
CA GLY A 74 -5.52 -11.66 7.21
C GLY A 74 -5.27 -10.22 6.70
N TYR A 75 -5.82 -9.21 7.38
CA TYR A 75 -5.55 -7.81 7.04
C TYR A 75 -4.08 -7.47 7.25
N LYS A 76 -3.40 -6.98 6.21
CA LYS A 76 -1.94 -6.78 6.16
C LYS A 76 -1.51 -5.32 6.12
N ALA A 77 -2.39 -4.41 5.71
CA ALA A 77 -2.04 -3.00 5.67
C ALA A 77 -1.66 -2.46 7.08
N PRO A 78 -0.79 -1.44 7.16
CA PRO A 78 -0.37 -0.89 8.43
C PRO A 78 -1.53 -0.29 9.22
N ILE A 79 -1.45 -0.42 10.54
CA ILE A 79 -2.41 0.11 11.50
C ILE A 79 -1.67 1.01 12.47
N ILE A 80 -2.11 2.26 12.60
CA ILE A 80 -1.68 3.20 13.63
C ILE A 80 -2.82 3.33 14.64
N MET A 81 -2.55 3.05 15.92
CA MET A 81 -3.54 3.26 16.96
C MET A 81 -3.44 4.64 17.57
N LEU A 82 -4.58 5.27 17.83
CA LEU A 82 -4.70 6.49 18.61
C LEU A 82 -5.17 6.15 20.02
N THR A 83 -4.65 6.85 21.03
CA THR A 83 -5.06 6.62 22.44
C THR A 83 -5.05 7.90 23.24
N GLY A 84 -5.99 8.02 24.17
CA GLY A 84 -5.99 9.08 25.19
C GLY A 84 -5.13 8.75 26.43
N HIS A 85 -4.59 7.54 26.53
CA HIS A 85 -3.81 7.10 27.70
C HIS A 85 -2.34 6.92 27.32
N ASP A 86 -1.46 7.54 28.10
CA ASP A 86 0.00 7.55 27.92
C ASP A 86 0.67 6.63 28.93
N THR A 87 0.18 5.38 29.03
CA THR A 87 0.86 4.37 29.85
C THR A 87 1.67 3.42 28.97
N ASP A 88 2.85 3.03 29.44
CA ASP A 88 3.68 2.02 28.76
C ASP A 88 2.89 0.72 28.54
N SER A 89 2.02 0.37 29.49
CA SER A 89 1.15 -0.81 29.39
C SER A 89 0.18 -0.74 28.22
N ASP A 90 -0.44 0.42 27.95
CA ASP A 90 -1.38 0.58 26.84
C ASP A 90 -0.68 0.52 25.48
N THR A 91 0.51 1.11 25.39
CA THR A 91 1.36 1.03 24.20
C THR A 91 1.77 -0.42 23.89
N ILE A 92 2.22 -1.18 24.91
CA ILE A 92 2.60 -2.60 24.76
C ILE A 92 1.40 -3.42 24.30
N LEU A 93 0.24 -3.27 24.95
CA LEU A 93 -0.98 -4.01 24.58
C LEU A 93 -1.46 -3.69 23.16
N GLY A 94 -1.32 -2.44 22.71
CA GLY A 94 -1.66 -2.05 21.33
C GLY A 94 -0.76 -2.70 20.28
N LEU A 95 0.56 -2.71 20.52
CA LEU A 95 1.52 -3.36 19.63
C LEU A 95 1.34 -4.89 19.63
N GLU A 96 1.09 -5.52 20.79
CA GLU A 96 0.78 -6.95 20.89
C GLU A 96 -0.52 -7.32 20.18
N ALA A 97 -1.48 -6.40 20.08
CA ALA A 97 -2.70 -6.60 19.29
C ALA A 97 -2.43 -6.70 17.77
N GLY A 98 -1.24 -6.27 17.32
CA GLY A 98 -0.83 -6.31 15.92
C GLY A 98 -0.84 -4.95 15.21
N ALA A 99 -0.90 -3.85 15.96
CA ALA A 99 -0.69 -2.51 15.41
C ALA A 99 0.78 -2.31 14.98
N ASN A 100 1.00 -1.45 14.00
CA ASN A 100 2.34 -1.12 13.50
C ASN A 100 2.95 0.10 14.22
N ASP A 101 2.08 0.97 14.75
CA ASP A 101 2.51 2.18 15.48
C ASP A 101 1.41 2.61 16.44
N TYR A 102 1.79 3.52 17.34
CA TYR A 102 0.94 4.01 18.42
C TYR A 102 1.15 5.52 18.60
N VAL A 103 0.07 6.30 18.71
CA VAL A 103 0.11 7.75 18.87
C VAL A 103 -0.79 8.18 20.01
N THR A 104 -0.25 8.87 21.00
CA THR A 104 -1.00 9.40 22.15
C THR A 104 -1.68 10.72 21.82
N LYS A 105 -2.95 10.85 22.22
CA LYS A 105 -3.70 12.12 22.19
C LYS A 105 -3.36 12.95 23.43
N PRO A 106 -3.14 14.29 23.31
CA PRO A 106 -3.17 15.08 22.10
C PRO A 106 -1.86 14.97 21.28
N PHE A 107 -1.99 14.94 19.96
CA PHE A 107 -0.84 14.87 19.05
C PHE A 107 -0.80 16.08 18.10
N ARG A 108 0.37 16.33 17.52
CA ARG A 108 0.54 17.30 16.43
C ARG A 108 0.28 16.57 15.11
N PHE A 109 -0.56 17.15 14.24
CA PHE A 109 -0.84 16.58 12.93
C PHE A 109 0.43 16.26 12.12
N ALA A 110 1.42 17.15 12.11
CA ALA A 110 2.68 16.91 11.40
C ALA A 110 3.42 15.64 11.89
N VAL A 111 3.28 15.28 13.16
CA VAL A 111 3.85 14.04 13.71
C VAL A 111 3.08 12.82 13.21
N LEU A 112 1.74 12.88 13.24
CA LEU A 112 0.89 11.81 12.71
C LEU A 112 1.14 11.61 11.20
N LEU A 113 1.20 12.68 10.41
CA LEU A 113 1.49 12.65 8.99
C LEU A 113 2.85 11.98 8.70
N ALA A 114 3.90 12.34 9.47
CA ALA A 114 5.21 11.73 9.31
C ALA A 114 5.18 10.21 9.59
N ARG A 115 4.39 9.77 10.58
CA ARG A 115 4.20 8.35 10.92
C ARG A 115 3.40 7.61 9.85
N ILE A 116 2.31 8.19 9.33
CA ILE A 116 1.55 7.65 8.20
C ILE A 116 2.49 7.37 7.03
N ARG A 117 3.27 8.37 6.61
CA ARG A 117 4.24 8.22 5.51
C ARG A 117 5.31 7.17 5.78
N ALA A 118 5.79 7.09 7.02
CA ALA A 118 6.77 6.08 7.42
C ALA A 118 6.20 4.66 7.34
N GLN A 119 4.99 4.44 7.85
CA GLN A 119 4.33 3.14 7.83
C GLN A 119 3.97 2.70 6.41
N LEU A 120 3.49 3.61 5.56
CA LEU A 120 3.23 3.33 4.15
C LEU A 120 4.51 2.90 3.42
N ARG A 121 5.62 3.64 3.57
CA ARG A 121 6.92 3.27 2.96
C ARG A 121 7.42 1.92 3.44
N GLN A 122 7.33 1.65 4.76
CA GLN A 122 7.77 0.37 5.32
C GLN A 122 6.92 -0.78 4.80
N HIS A 123 5.59 -0.58 4.68
CA HIS A 123 4.69 -1.59 4.14
C HIS A 123 4.98 -1.88 2.67
N GLU A 124 5.22 -0.87 1.84
CA GLU A 124 5.61 -1.04 0.42
C GLU A 124 6.91 -1.83 0.23
N GLN A 125 7.78 -1.80 1.24
CA GLN A 125 9.02 -2.58 1.23
C GLN A 125 8.83 -3.99 1.77
N SER A 126 7.71 -4.25 2.46
CA SER A 126 7.42 -5.54 3.06
C SER A 126 7.06 -6.61 2.03
N GLU A 127 7.11 -7.87 2.46
CA GLU A 127 6.64 -9.00 1.66
C GLU A 127 5.11 -9.06 1.55
N ASP A 128 4.40 -8.41 2.46
CA ASP A 128 2.93 -8.38 2.52
C ASP A 128 2.30 -7.28 1.63
N ALA A 129 3.13 -6.45 0.99
CA ALA A 129 2.65 -5.37 0.13
C ALA A 129 1.78 -5.90 -1.03
N THR A 130 0.69 -5.21 -1.29
CA THR A 130 -0.14 -5.42 -2.48
C THR A 130 -0.25 -4.13 -3.26
N PHE A 131 -0.24 -4.19 -4.58
CA PHE A 131 -0.27 -3.02 -5.44
C PHE A 131 -1.33 -3.18 -6.52
N THR A 132 -1.94 -2.06 -6.93
CA THR A 132 -2.81 -2.04 -8.11
C THR A 132 -1.97 -1.78 -9.36
N VAL A 133 -2.10 -2.61 -10.37
CA VAL A 133 -1.38 -2.49 -11.65
C VAL A 133 -2.40 -2.66 -12.77
N GLY A 134 -2.88 -1.57 -13.34
CA GLY A 134 -4.02 -1.60 -14.25
C GLY A 134 -5.23 -2.25 -13.56
N PRO A 135 -5.86 -3.27 -14.18
CA PRO A 135 -6.98 -3.98 -13.57
C PRO A 135 -6.55 -5.04 -12.52
N TYR A 136 -5.25 -5.24 -12.29
CA TYR A 136 -4.73 -6.34 -11.47
C TYR A 136 -4.39 -5.90 -10.05
N THR A 137 -4.58 -6.80 -9.09
CA THR A 137 -3.93 -6.75 -7.77
C THR A 137 -2.61 -7.52 -7.84
N PHE A 138 -1.49 -6.82 -7.71
CA PHE A 138 -0.15 -7.39 -7.72
C PHE A 138 0.31 -7.73 -6.31
N LYS A 139 0.75 -8.97 -6.10
CA LYS A 139 1.35 -9.50 -4.86
C LYS A 139 2.80 -9.89 -5.13
N PRO A 140 3.78 -9.01 -4.88
CA PRO A 140 5.19 -9.23 -5.22
C PRO A 140 5.79 -10.48 -4.59
N SER A 141 5.54 -10.70 -3.29
CA SER A 141 6.06 -11.85 -2.55
C SER A 141 5.61 -13.20 -3.11
N GLN A 142 4.39 -13.23 -3.67
CA GLN A 142 3.81 -14.41 -4.31
C GLN A 142 4.11 -14.46 -5.82
N LYS A 143 4.70 -13.39 -6.39
CA LYS A 143 4.93 -13.23 -7.84
C LYS A 143 3.65 -13.46 -8.63
N LEU A 144 2.58 -12.81 -8.18
CA LEU A 144 1.22 -13.07 -8.62
C LEU A 144 0.49 -11.77 -8.94
N LEU A 145 -0.18 -11.76 -10.08
CA LEU A 145 -1.23 -10.79 -10.41
C LEU A 145 -2.58 -11.49 -10.33
N ILE A 146 -3.56 -10.82 -9.75
CA ILE A 146 -4.94 -11.30 -9.63
C ILE A 146 -5.83 -10.35 -10.42
N ASP A 147 -6.55 -10.86 -11.40
CA ASP A 147 -7.50 -10.08 -12.17
C ASP A 147 -8.81 -9.82 -11.37
N PRO A 148 -9.68 -8.90 -11.80
CA PRO A 148 -10.93 -8.59 -11.11
C PRO A 148 -11.91 -9.78 -10.98
N ARG A 149 -11.72 -10.84 -11.78
CA ARG A 149 -12.54 -12.06 -11.74
C ARG A 149 -11.92 -13.15 -10.87
N GLY A 150 -10.78 -12.85 -10.21
CA GLY A 150 -10.03 -13.80 -9.38
C GLY A 150 -9.08 -14.71 -10.16
N GLY A 151 -8.91 -14.50 -11.47
CA GLY A 151 -7.93 -15.21 -12.29
C GLY A 151 -6.51 -14.87 -11.84
N LYS A 152 -5.62 -15.87 -11.87
CA LYS A 152 -4.27 -15.77 -11.34
C LYS A 152 -3.23 -15.83 -12.45
N VAL A 153 -2.43 -14.78 -12.62
CA VAL A 153 -1.31 -14.70 -13.55
C VAL A 153 0.00 -14.79 -12.80
N ARG A 154 0.75 -15.87 -13.01
CA ARG A 154 2.06 -16.08 -12.37
C ARG A 154 3.16 -15.30 -13.10
N LEU A 155 4.02 -14.66 -12.32
CA LEU A 155 5.19 -13.93 -12.78
C LEU A 155 6.46 -14.69 -12.43
N THR A 156 7.50 -14.52 -13.23
CA THR A 156 8.87 -14.87 -12.86
C THR A 156 9.41 -13.85 -11.87
N GLU A 157 10.54 -14.18 -11.22
CA GLU A 157 11.24 -13.26 -10.30
C GLU A 157 11.53 -11.91 -10.96
N LYS A 158 12.10 -11.95 -12.17
CA LYS A 158 12.48 -10.73 -12.90
C LYS A 158 11.28 -9.91 -13.34
N GLU A 159 10.21 -10.55 -13.78
CA GLU A 159 8.95 -9.86 -14.13
C GLU A 159 8.34 -9.15 -12.91
N ALA A 160 8.30 -9.83 -11.76
CA ALA A 160 7.81 -9.25 -10.51
C ALA A 160 8.70 -8.08 -10.05
N SER A 161 10.03 -8.21 -10.17
CA SER A 161 10.98 -7.14 -9.83
C SER A 161 10.82 -5.91 -10.74
N ILE A 162 10.61 -6.11 -12.04
CA ILE A 162 10.35 -5.02 -12.99
C ILE A 162 9.09 -4.24 -12.59
N ILE A 163 7.97 -4.95 -12.36
CA ILE A 163 6.70 -4.29 -11.94
C ILE A 163 6.92 -3.54 -10.63
N LYS A 164 7.52 -4.18 -9.62
CA LYS A 164 7.74 -3.59 -8.30
C LYS A 164 8.59 -2.32 -8.38
N TYR A 165 9.63 -2.31 -9.21
CA TYR A 165 10.49 -1.14 -9.39
C TYR A 165 9.77 0.00 -10.11
N LEU A 166 9.11 -0.30 -11.23
CA LEU A 166 8.36 0.68 -12.00
C LEU A 166 7.17 1.26 -11.23
N TYR A 167 6.49 0.45 -10.42
CA TYR A 167 5.43 0.91 -9.55
C TYR A 167 5.94 1.96 -8.53
N ARG A 168 7.09 1.69 -7.91
CA ARG A 168 7.74 2.63 -6.98
C ARG A 168 8.23 3.91 -7.64
N ALA A 169 8.53 3.85 -8.93
CA ALA A 169 8.90 5.03 -9.71
C ALA A 169 7.73 5.98 -9.97
N ASP A 170 6.51 5.62 -9.56
CA ASP A 170 5.32 6.46 -9.57
C ASP A 170 5.08 7.14 -10.94
N GLN A 171 4.85 6.31 -11.95
CA GLN A 171 4.62 6.71 -13.34
C GLN A 171 5.77 7.49 -14.01
N LYS A 172 6.91 7.66 -13.32
CA LYS A 172 8.10 8.25 -13.93
C LYS A 172 8.73 7.26 -14.91
N VAL A 173 9.31 7.80 -15.97
CA VAL A 173 10.08 6.99 -16.90
C VAL A 173 11.36 6.52 -16.23
N VAL A 174 11.57 5.21 -16.19
CA VAL A 174 12.82 4.59 -15.73
C VAL A 174 13.61 4.14 -16.93
N THR A 175 14.88 4.55 -17.00
CA THR A 175 15.73 4.18 -18.13
C THR A 175 16.05 2.68 -18.15
N ARG A 176 16.41 2.16 -19.34
CA ARG A 176 16.78 0.75 -19.49
C ARG A 176 17.96 0.36 -18.61
N ASP A 177 18.96 1.24 -18.51
CA ASP A 177 20.18 1.00 -17.74
C ASP A 177 19.87 0.91 -16.24
N VAL A 178 19.03 1.83 -15.73
CA VAL A 178 18.58 1.78 -14.33
C VAL A 178 17.79 0.50 -14.04
N LEU A 179 16.88 0.08 -14.94
CA LEU A 179 16.15 -1.18 -14.75
C LEU A 179 17.05 -2.40 -14.79
N LEU A 180 18.07 -2.40 -15.66
CA LEU A 180 19.04 -3.50 -15.71
C LEU A 180 19.84 -3.58 -14.41
N GLU A 181 20.33 -2.44 -13.92
CA GLU A 181 21.09 -2.36 -12.69
C GLU A 181 20.27 -2.83 -11.49
N GLU A 182 19.08 -2.29 -11.30
CA GLU A 182 18.23 -2.54 -10.14
C GLU A 182 17.63 -3.97 -10.12
N VAL A 183 17.34 -4.52 -11.30
CA VAL A 183 16.71 -5.85 -11.38
C VAL A 183 17.74 -6.98 -11.51
N TRP A 184 18.89 -6.75 -12.17
CA TRP A 184 19.91 -7.79 -12.39
C TRP A 184 21.23 -7.54 -11.64
N GLY A 185 21.48 -6.31 -11.18
CA GLY A 185 22.72 -5.92 -10.49
C GLY A 185 23.84 -5.48 -11.44
N TYR A 186 24.81 -4.78 -10.89
CA TYR A 186 25.90 -4.11 -11.62
C TYR A 186 26.81 -5.00 -12.49
N ASN A 187 26.92 -6.29 -12.17
CA ASN A 187 27.90 -7.19 -12.80
C ASN A 187 27.26 -8.38 -13.53
N SER A 188 26.02 -8.26 -13.95
CA SER A 188 25.28 -9.41 -14.49
C SER A 188 25.67 -9.81 -15.91
N GLY A 189 26.42 -9.00 -16.63
CA GLY A 189 26.68 -9.20 -18.07
C GLY A 189 25.42 -9.23 -18.94
N VAL A 190 24.28 -8.80 -18.36
CA VAL A 190 22.97 -8.80 -19.02
C VAL A 190 22.81 -7.57 -19.89
N THR A 191 22.34 -7.78 -21.12
CA THR A 191 22.15 -6.70 -22.09
C THR A 191 20.71 -6.16 -22.07
N THR A 192 20.51 -5.00 -22.69
CA THR A 192 19.19 -4.39 -22.91
C THR A 192 18.22 -5.35 -23.61
N HIS A 193 18.70 -6.22 -24.48
CA HIS A 193 17.89 -7.24 -25.15
C HIS A 193 17.23 -8.24 -24.17
N THR A 194 17.91 -8.56 -23.07
CA THR A 194 17.31 -9.41 -22.02
C THR A 194 16.15 -8.69 -21.34
N LEU A 195 16.32 -7.42 -20.99
CA LEU A 195 15.25 -6.61 -20.44
C LEU A 195 14.04 -6.53 -21.40
N GLU A 196 14.29 -6.25 -22.68
CA GLU A 196 13.26 -6.18 -23.71
C GLU A 196 12.47 -7.50 -23.84
N THR A 197 13.18 -8.63 -23.74
CA THR A 197 12.53 -9.95 -23.74
C THR A 197 11.60 -10.14 -22.54
N HIS A 198 12.01 -9.70 -21.33
CA HIS A 198 11.16 -9.78 -20.14
C HIS A 198 9.98 -8.82 -20.24
N VAL A 199 10.18 -7.60 -20.73
CA VAL A 199 9.11 -6.63 -20.98
C VAL A 199 8.09 -7.18 -21.98
N TYR A 200 8.56 -7.77 -23.09
CA TYR A 200 7.66 -8.41 -24.06
C TYR A 200 6.81 -9.51 -23.44
N ARG A 201 7.45 -10.44 -22.70
CA ARG A 201 6.72 -11.53 -22.01
C ARG A 201 5.73 -11.00 -20.97
N LEU A 202 6.11 -9.93 -20.27
CA LEU A 202 5.25 -9.30 -19.29
C LEU A 202 4.02 -8.68 -19.95
N ARG A 203 4.18 -7.96 -21.05
CA ARG A 203 3.06 -7.43 -21.85
C ARG A 203 2.12 -8.51 -22.33
N GLN A 204 2.63 -9.66 -22.77
CA GLN A 204 1.80 -10.81 -23.13
C GLN A 204 0.88 -11.29 -21.99
N LYS A 205 1.26 -11.01 -20.74
CA LYS A 205 0.53 -11.43 -19.55
C LYS A 205 -0.48 -10.38 -19.04
N ILE A 206 -0.17 -9.09 -19.22
CA ILE A 206 -0.91 -8.01 -18.55
C ILE A 206 -1.68 -7.09 -19.49
N GLU A 207 -1.29 -7.00 -20.76
CA GLU A 207 -1.93 -6.11 -21.74
C GLU A 207 -3.06 -6.83 -22.48
N ARG A 208 -4.06 -6.07 -22.88
CA ARG A 208 -5.09 -6.57 -23.81
C ARG A 208 -4.52 -6.77 -25.21
N ASP A 209 -3.72 -5.81 -25.65
CA ASP A 209 -2.96 -5.86 -26.89
C ASP A 209 -1.48 -5.56 -26.57
N PRO A 210 -0.62 -6.59 -26.57
CA PRO A 210 0.81 -6.41 -26.31
C PRO A 210 1.54 -5.46 -27.27
N SER A 211 0.98 -5.25 -28.47
CA SER A 211 1.55 -4.34 -29.47
C SER A 211 1.18 -2.89 -29.20
N ASN A 212 0.07 -2.67 -28.47
CA ASN A 212 -0.39 -1.35 -28.04
C ASN A 212 -0.49 -1.30 -26.51
N ALA A 213 0.66 -1.30 -25.82
CA ALA A 213 0.74 -1.41 -24.37
C ALA A 213 0.21 -0.14 -23.68
N GLU A 214 -0.74 -0.33 -22.77
CA GLU A 214 -1.40 0.73 -21.98
C GLU A 214 -0.93 0.73 -20.51
N ILE A 215 -0.54 -0.43 -19.97
CA ILE A 215 -0.10 -0.60 -18.58
C ILE A 215 1.42 -0.46 -18.47
N LEU A 216 2.18 -1.20 -19.28
CA LEU A 216 3.65 -1.14 -19.30
C LEU A 216 4.11 -0.41 -20.56
N VAL A 217 4.19 0.90 -20.49
CA VAL A 217 4.41 1.78 -21.64
C VAL A 217 5.89 1.97 -21.91
N THR A 218 6.28 1.98 -23.22
CA THR A 218 7.60 2.42 -23.65
C THR A 218 7.59 3.92 -23.87
N GLU A 219 8.54 4.60 -23.27
CA GLU A 219 8.80 6.03 -23.49
C GLU A 219 10.22 6.23 -23.99
N SER A 220 10.55 7.47 -24.40
CA SER A 220 11.89 7.81 -24.86
C SER A 220 12.95 7.42 -23.83
N GLY A 221 13.75 6.41 -24.16
CA GLY A 221 14.85 5.94 -23.32
C GLY A 221 14.51 4.87 -22.27
N GLY A 222 13.24 4.54 -22.04
CA GLY A 222 12.90 3.62 -20.95
C GLY A 222 11.48 3.09 -20.95
N TYR A 223 11.01 2.74 -19.75
CA TYR A 223 9.67 2.22 -19.50
C TYR A 223 9.02 2.96 -18.33
N LYS A 224 7.70 3.02 -18.34
CA LYS A 224 6.89 3.43 -17.19
C LYS A 224 5.74 2.47 -17.00
N LEU A 225 5.28 2.35 -15.76
CA LEU A 225 4.05 1.66 -15.42
C LEU A 225 2.93 2.68 -15.26
N VAL A 226 1.79 2.44 -15.90
CA VAL A 226 0.55 3.20 -15.74
C VAL A 226 -0.39 2.29 -14.93
N PRO A 227 -0.64 2.61 -13.62
CA PRO A 227 -1.47 1.80 -12.75
C PRO A 227 -2.95 1.87 -13.08
#